data_f738640b340603a55388ac023ebde11c
#
_entry.id   f738640b340603a55388ac023ebde11c
#
_cell.length_a   1.000
_cell.length_b   1.000
_cell.length_c   1.000
_cell.angle_alpha   90.00
_cell.angle_beta   90.00
_cell.angle_gamma   90.00
#
_symmetry.space_group_name_H-M   'P 1'
#
loop_
_entity.id
_entity.type
_entity.pdbx_description
1 polymer ?
#
loop_
_entity_poly.entity_id
_entity_poly.type
_entity_poly.pdbx_seq_one_letter_code
_entity_poly.pdbx_strand_id
1 'polypeptide(L)'
;MSKLFRSKFGLLTLATVAVVIVVWFVNRNTGATSSDVPMISVQKGAMQINVLQGGEIRALQNYEVKSEIELPTKILSLIPEGYRITEEDVKNGKVLIELDSADLKDRITNHEIEFQTTVSAFIDGDENRAIQTSDNQSLARDAEQAMRFALMDFERYMGKAVAQAVLKTRGVPHNQEELDSYVGKLNEPRARTLNLDIKKDEPATKPIEDPLAIKEEKPSDTETETAEAEKKAAAEADSPRIDFLSFLTNDQLGDGEAQQKLRQLSNDLLLRQSELGIAKQNIEASTRLAAKEFITKTTLENDQVSFNKADLAVRAAETQLDLFKKYEFPKQAELFLSAYQEALNKLQRTLRANRSRMAQAESRFQTAKRRYEVELNRREEMERQLKACVIKAPVPGLVAYGSHSGSAKFSNDTIEEGAAVRFRQTLLTIPNMSAMSVAVSIHESQVKKVRLGQPCRVTVDAEPGKTLTGTLREMAVLPDSSSSRYTPNLKLYPAVVHVDGTHDWLKPGMNAKVEIIVNELEDILFVPVQSIEVENDHFFTYVKQGGTLERREVKTGSFNDEFIEIRSGLTTADKVALAIPKRQNLDNAVSTGSPTPSTAPKKEKKEPAAGEAVPAKKIAAAS
;
A
#
# COMPACT_ATOMS: atom_id res chain seq x y z
N MET A 1 -2.67 139.39 -12.03
CA MET A 1 -2.28 138.26 -12.92
C MET A 1 -2.21 136.98 -12.17
N SER A 2 -3.31 136.28 -11.90
CA SER A 2 -3.27 134.99 -11.19
C SER A 2 -4.54 134.10 -11.36
N LYS A 3 -5.16 134.12 -12.52
CA LYS A 3 -6.34 133.25 -12.77
C LYS A 3 -6.34 132.48 -14.08
N LEU A 4 -5.28 132.43 -14.83
CA LEU A 4 -5.25 131.74 -16.13
C LEU A 4 -4.37 130.47 -16.13
N PHE A 5 -3.67 130.10 -15.04
CA PHE A 5 -2.79 128.92 -15.00
C PHE A 5 -3.44 127.66 -14.37
N ARG A 6 -4.56 127.83 -13.71
CA ARG A 6 -5.24 126.69 -13.00
C ARG A 6 -6.15 125.90 -13.95
N SER A 7 -6.56 126.33 -15.07
CA SER A 7 -7.50 125.63 -15.97
C SER A 7 -6.80 124.61 -16.92
N LYS A 8 -5.56 124.86 -17.29
CA LYS A 8 -4.85 123.95 -18.21
C LYS A 8 -4.20 122.72 -17.51
N PHE A 9 -3.83 122.88 -16.24
CA PHE A 9 -3.25 121.78 -15.49
C PHE A 9 -4.35 120.76 -15.02
N GLY A 10 -5.55 121.23 -14.77
CA GLY A 10 -6.66 120.36 -14.43
C GLY A 10 -7.15 119.50 -15.59
N LEU A 11 -7.08 120.05 -16.82
CA LEU A 11 -7.47 119.29 -18.01
C LEU A 11 -6.42 118.27 -18.42
N LEU A 12 -5.14 118.50 -18.14
CA LEU A 12 -4.05 117.59 -18.44
C LEU A 12 -4.05 116.40 -17.44
N THR A 13 -4.34 116.63 -16.17
CA THR A 13 -4.47 115.60 -15.16
C THR A 13 -5.71 114.75 -15.39
N LEU A 14 -6.81 115.32 -15.86
CA LEU A 14 -8.00 114.54 -16.20
C LEU A 14 -7.81 113.64 -17.42
N ALA A 15 -7.06 114.16 -18.42
CA ALA A 15 -6.70 113.39 -19.61
C ALA A 15 -5.73 112.20 -19.27
N THR A 16 -4.75 112.45 -18.40
CA THR A 16 -3.83 111.34 -17.95
C THR A 16 -4.55 110.28 -17.09
N VAL A 17 -5.49 110.66 -16.22
CA VAL A 17 -6.29 109.71 -15.49
C VAL A 17 -7.22 108.93 -16.41
N ALA A 18 -7.83 109.60 -17.43
CA ALA A 18 -8.64 108.90 -18.43
C ALA A 18 -7.82 107.85 -19.24
N VAL A 19 -6.58 108.23 -19.65
CA VAL A 19 -5.69 107.31 -20.35
C VAL A 19 -5.23 106.17 -19.47
N VAL A 20 -4.96 106.42 -18.17
CA VAL A 20 -4.61 105.34 -17.21
C VAL A 20 -5.79 104.44 -16.97
N ILE A 21 -7.04 104.98 -16.88
CA ILE A 21 -8.23 104.15 -16.76
C ILE A 21 -8.49 103.33 -18.02
N VAL A 22 -8.31 103.89 -19.18
CA VAL A 22 -8.43 103.17 -20.47
C VAL A 22 -7.34 102.13 -20.62
N VAL A 23 -6.10 102.41 -20.27
CA VAL A 23 -5.00 101.45 -20.27
C VAL A 23 -5.25 100.34 -19.19
N TRP A 24 -5.75 100.77 -18.03
CA TRP A 24 -6.11 99.76 -16.97
C TRP A 24 -7.31 98.92 -17.41
N PHE A 25 -8.31 99.50 -18.11
CA PHE A 25 -9.47 98.70 -18.59
C PHE A 25 -9.12 97.84 -19.80
N VAL A 26 -8.22 98.26 -20.68
CA VAL A 26 -7.70 97.43 -21.78
C VAL A 26 -6.79 96.35 -21.27
N ASN A 27 -5.94 96.63 -20.25
CA ASN A 27 -5.06 95.65 -19.69
C ASN A 27 -5.82 94.64 -18.77
N ARG A 28 -7.01 95.03 -18.27
CA ARG A 28 -7.86 94.12 -17.46
C ARG A 28 -8.69 93.20 -18.33
N ASN A 29 -8.88 93.50 -19.60
CA ASN A 29 -9.66 92.69 -20.54
C ASN A 29 -8.82 91.75 -21.39
N THR A 30 -7.48 91.76 -21.25
CA THR A 30 -6.57 90.84 -21.93
C THR A 30 -6.09 89.70 -21.03
N GLY A 31 -6.78 89.43 -19.91
CA GLY A 31 -6.59 88.24 -19.10
C GLY A 31 -7.37 87.04 -19.64
N ALA A 32 -7.21 86.70 -20.90
CA ALA A 32 -7.51 85.31 -21.34
C ALA A 32 -6.38 84.42 -20.80
N THR A 33 -6.59 83.88 -19.60
CA THR A 33 -5.83 82.73 -19.11
C THR A 33 -6.04 81.61 -20.12
N SER A 34 -5.19 81.53 -21.14
CA SER A 34 -4.94 80.27 -21.79
C SER A 34 -4.37 79.36 -20.70
N SER A 35 -5.20 78.50 -20.08
CA SER A 35 -4.71 77.36 -19.31
C SER A 35 -3.83 76.59 -20.28
N ASP A 36 -2.51 76.68 -20.07
CA ASP A 36 -1.51 75.93 -20.82
C ASP A 36 -1.62 74.45 -20.40
N VAL A 37 -2.69 73.83 -20.93
CA VAL A 37 -2.91 72.40 -20.72
C VAL A 37 -1.91 71.69 -21.64
N PRO A 38 -0.98 70.92 -21.11
CA PRO A 38 -0.03 70.19 -21.94
C PRO A 38 -0.78 69.33 -22.95
N MET A 39 -0.41 69.44 -24.21
CA MET A 39 -1.05 68.77 -25.34
C MET A 39 -0.14 67.66 -25.85
N ILE A 40 -0.71 66.54 -26.15
CA ILE A 40 -0.02 65.42 -26.78
C ILE A 40 -0.69 65.07 -28.11
N SER A 41 0.09 64.74 -29.12
CA SER A 41 -0.44 64.25 -30.40
C SER A 41 -0.89 62.82 -30.28
N VAL A 42 -1.98 62.50 -30.95
CA VAL A 42 -2.43 61.09 -31.06
C VAL A 42 -1.33 60.27 -31.76
N GLN A 43 -0.85 59.28 -31.13
CA GLN A 43 0.20 58.41 -31.65
C GLN A 43 -0.41 57.22 -32.39
N LYS A 44 0.24 56.84 -33.52
CA LYS A 44 -0.08 55.65 -34.26
C LYS A 44 1.12 54.71 -34.20
N GLY A 45 0.93 53.49 -33.74
CA GLY A 45 2.02 52.53 -33.59
C GLY A 45 1.59 51.24 -32.95
N ALA A 46 2.57 50.45 -32.53
CA ALA A 46 2.35 49.24 -31.78
C ALA A 46 2.19 49.53 -30.27
N MET A 47 1.19 48.96 -29.64
CA MET A 47 0.96 49.05 -28.20
C MET A 47 0.95 47.65 -27.59
N GLN A 48 1.81 47.42 -26.64
CA GLN A 48 1.86 46.17 -25.86
C GLN A 48 1.01 46.30 -24.61
N ILE A 49 0.16 45.29 -24.39
CA ILE A 49 -0.62 45.18 -23.17
C ILE A 49 0.11 44.20 -22.28
N ASN A 50 0.69 44.69 -21.23
CA ASN A 50 1.50 43.92 -20.30
C ASN A 50 0.77 43.81 -18.97
N VAL A 51 0.97 42.65 -18.30
CA VAL A 51 0.57 42.42 -16.92
C VAL A 51 1.83 42.33 -16.08
N LEU A 52 2.07 43.36 -15.25
CA LEU A 52 3.23 43.40 -14.36
C LEU A 52 2.93 42.68 -13.06
N GLN A 53 3.78 41.70 -12.71
CA GLN A 53 3.68 40.93 -11.48
C GLN A 53 5.04 40.82 -10.80
N GLY A 54 5.05 40.95 -9.46
CA GLY A 54 6.22 40.61 -8.66
C GLY A 54 6.30 39.10 -8.47
N GLY A 55 7.51 38.59 -8.46
CA GLY A 55 7.78 37.17 -8.25
C GLY A 55 9.12 36.89 -7.60
N GLU A 56 9.35 35.65 -7.28
CA GLU A 56 10.58 35.14 -6.71
C GLU A 56 11.21 34.11 -7.65
N ILE A 57 12.52 34.25 -7.87
CA ILE A 57 13.27 33.30 -8.68
C ILE A 57 13.45 32.01 -7.92
N ARG A 58 13.12 30.90 -8.58
CA ARG A 58 13.27 29.54 -8.04
C ARG A 58 13.92 28.64 -9.08
N ALA A 59 14.68 27.66 -8.63
CA ALA A 59 15.08 26.59 -9.53
C ALA A 59 13.87 25.78 -9.97
N LEU A 60 13.82 25.39 -11.23
CA LEU A 60 12.73 24.59 -11.78
C LEU A 60 12.67 23.20 -11.13
N GLN A 61 13.84 22.63 -10.85
CA GLN A 61 13.98 21.35 -10.19
C GLN A 61 14.89 21.51 -8.98
N ASN A 62 14.42 21.03 -7.83
CA ASN A 62 15.18 20.97 -6.60
C ASN A 62 15.37 19.52 -6.22
N TYR A 63 16.58 19.13 -5.92
CA TYR A 63 16.86 17.82 -5.33
C TYR A 63 16.87 17.97 -3.81
N GLU A 64 15.87 17.40 -3.13
CA GLU A 64 15.78 17.41 -1.68
C GLU A 64 16.47 16.17 -1.11
N VAL A 65 17.49 16.37 -0.31
CA VAL A 65 18.18 15.33 0.45
C VAL A 65 17.46 15.17 1.78
N LYS A 66 16.82 14.03 1.97
CA LYS A 66 16.04 13.70 3.18
C LYS A 66 16.76 12.62 3.99
N SER A 67 16.55 12.67 5.30
CA SER A 67 17.01 11.59 6.17
C SER A 67 16.18 10.33 5.95
N GLU A 68 16.84 9.21 5.64
CA GLU A 68 16.23 7.89 5.47
C GLU A 68 16.30 7.06 6.77
N ILE A 69 16.89 7.62 7.85
CA ILE A 69 17.11 6.93 9.11
C ILE A 69 15.87 7.09 9.99
N GLU A 70 15.27 5.97 10.37
CA GLU A 70 14.07 5.95 11.23
C GLU A 70 14.36 6.36 12.67
N LEU A 71 15.59 6.13 13.12
CA LEU A 71 16.01 6.45 14.48
C LEU A 71 16.41 7.92 14.60
N PRO A 72 16.08 8.59 15.71
CA PRO A 72 16.63 9.90 16.00
C PRO A 72 18.16 9.83 16.04
N THR A 73 18.82 10.58 15.19
CA THR A 73 20.28 10.66 15.12
C THR A 73 20.72 12.12 15.16
N LYS A 74 22.03 12.37 15.24
CA LYS A 74 22.61 13.71 15.24
C LYS A 74 23.53 13.90 14.05
N ILE A 75 23.66 15.14 13.61
CA ILE A 75 24.61 15.52 12.57
C ILE A 75 26.01 15.56 13.18
N LEU A 76 26.95 14.76 12.68
CA LEU A 76 28.35 14.79 13.08
C LEU A 76 29.16 15.82 12.28
N SER A 77 28.97 15.82 10.97
CA SER A 77 29.60 16.79 10.09
C SER A 77 28.65 17.23 8.99
N LEU A 78 28.78 18.49 8.61
CA LEU A 78 27.90 19.14 7.63
C LEU A 78 28.75 19.99 6.68
N ILE A 79 28.52 19.86 5.37
CA ILE A 79 29.18 20.70 4.39
C ILE A 79 28.67 22.15 4.52
N PRO A 80 29.55 23.19 4.38
CA PRO A 80 29.12 24.58 4.51
C PRO A 80 28.01 24.95 3.53
N GLU A 81 27.06 25.76 3.99
CA GLU A 81 26.02 26.31 3.12
C GLU A 81 26.62 27.17 2.01
N GLY A 82 26.06 27.07 0.80
CA GLY A 82 26.59 27.75 -0.37
C GLY A 82 27.77 27.05 -1.05
N TYR A 83 28.17 25.86 -0.59
CA TYR A 83 29.16 25.05 -1.31
C TYR A 83 28.64 24.65 -2.69
N ARG A 84 29.46 24.82 -3.73
CA ARG A 84 29.12 24.43 -5.10
C ARG A 84 29.62 23.01 -5.36
N ILE A 85 28.71 22.07 -5.45
CA ILE A 85 29.01 20.68 -5.83
C ILE A 85 29.32 20.64 -7.32
N THR A 86 30.49 20.13 -7.66
CA THR A 86 30.93 19.95 -9.05
C THR A 86 30.56 18.55 -9.57
N GLU A 87 30.62 18.33 -10.89
CA GLU A 87 30.44 16.97 -11.45
C GLU A 87 31.52 15.99 -10.98
N GLU A 88 32.73 16.48 -10.69
CA GLU A 88 33.81 15.69 -10.12
C GLU A 88 33.51 15.26 -8.69
N ASP A 89 32.91 16.13 -7.87
CA ASP A 89 32.49 15.80 -6.51
C ASP A 89 31.43 14.70 -6.49
N VAL A 90 30.50 14.74 -7.45
CA VAL A 90 29.47 13.69 -7.61
C VAL A 90 30.12 12.36 -8.00
N LYS A 91 31.04 12.36 -8.96
CA LYS A 91 31.77 11.14 -9.40
C LYS A 91 32.63 10.55 -8.28
N ASN A 92 33.26 11.41 -7.48
CA ASN A 92 34.10 11.02 -6.36
C ASN A 92 33.29 10.64 -5.10
N GLY A 93 31.97 10.82 -5.12
CA GLY A 93 31.09 10.55 -3.99
C GLY A 93 31.39 11.41 -2.77
N LYS A 94 31.57 12.72 -2.98
CA LYS A 94 31.81 13.70 -1.91
C LYS A 94 30.73 13.60 -0.84
N VAL A 95 31.16 13.44 0.42
CA VAL A 95 30.24 13.41 1.56
C VAL A 95 29.73 14.82 1.84
N LEU A 96 28.42 14.96 1.94
CA LEU A 96 27.72 16.21 2.25
C LEU A 96 27.36 16.29 3.73
N ILE A 97 26.85 15.18 4.28
CA ILE A 97 26.46 15.07 5.69
C ILE A 97 26.92 13.71 6.21
N GLU A 98 27.42 13.70 7.41
CA GLU A 98 27.66 12.49 8.16
C GLU A 98 26.79 12.51 9.43
N LEU A 99 25.94 11.49 9.55
CA LEU A 99 25.05 11.30 10.69
C LEU A 99 25.66 10.31 11.69
N ASP A 100 25.35 10.48 12.96
CA ASP A 100 25.83 9.56 14.00
C ASP A 100 25.25 8.16 13.79
N SER A 101 26.14 7.21 13.61
CA SER A 101 25.80 5.81 13.36
C SER A 101 26.09 4.87 14.53
N ALA A 102 26.49 5.40 15.71
CA ALA A 102 26.92 4.57 16.85
C ALA A 102 25.75 3.68 17.33
N ASP A 103 24.62 4.27 17.66
CA ASP A 103 23.43 3.54 18.12
C ASP A 103 22.95 2.51 17.10
N LEU A 104 23.05 2.84 15.80
CA LEU A 104 22.64 1.93 14.73
C LEU A 104 23.61 0.74 14.60
N LYS A 105 24.91 0.95 14.74
CA LYS A 105 25.92 -0.12 14.76
C LYS A 105 25.72 -1.07 15.94
N ASP A 106 25.43 -0.53 17.12
CA ASP A 106 25.14 -1.34 18.29
C ASP A 106 23.88 -2.20 18.10
N ARG A 107 22.84 -1.62 17.49
CA ARG A 107 21.63 -2.36 17.15
C ARG A 107 21.87 -3.45 16.09
N ILE A 108 22.67 -3.17 15.07
CA ILE A 108 23.08 -4.17 14.07
C ILE A 108 23.82 -5.32 14.73
N THR A 109 24.76 -5.03 15.65
CA THR A 109 25.51 -6.06 16.36
C THR A 109 24.60 -6.94 17.22
N ASN A 110 23.67 -6.35 17.95
CA ASN A 110 22.68 -7.09 18.75
C ASN A 110 21.74 -7.92 17.87
N HIS A 111 21.29 -7.35 16.76
CA HIS A 111 20.43 -8.05 15.81
C HIS A 111 21.16 -9.20 15.10
N GLU A 112 22.47 -9.10 14.84
CA GLU A 112 23.25 -10.18 14.25
C GLU A 112 23.25 -11.44 15.12
N ILE A 113 23.29 -11.28 16.45
CA ILE A 113 23.16 -12.41 17.38
C ILE A 113 21.79 -13.07 17.26
N GLU A 114 20.72 -12.28 17.18
CA GLU A 114 19.35 -12.78 17.00
C GLU A 114 19.18 -13.45 15.62
N PHE A 115 19.74 -12.85 14.59
CA PHE A 115 19.75 -13.41 13.24
C PHE A 115 20.44 -14.77 13.19
N GLN A 116 21.62 -14.93 13.83
CA GLN A 116 22.34 -16.20 13.91
C GLN A 116 21.53 -17.30 14.59
N THR A 117 20.79 -16.96 15.66
CA THR A 117 19.89 -17.94 16.31
C THR A 117 18.75 -18.35 15.38
N THR A 118 18.26 -17.43 14.58
CA THR A 118 17.19 -17.71 13.62
C THR A 118 17.68 -18.54 12.43
N VAL A 119 18.91 -18.30 11.97
CA VAL A 119 19.58 -19.13 10.94
C VAL A 119 19.74 -20.57 11.45
N SER A 120 20.22 -20.76 12.69
CA SER A 120 20.34 -22.08 13.31
C SER A 120 18.99 -22.78 13.40
N ALA A 121 17.95 -22.09 13.84
CA ALA A 121 16.60 -22.64 13.92
C ALA A 121 16.02 -23.03 12.55
N PHE A 122 16.36 -22.29 11.49
CA PHE A 122 15.98 -22.62 10.12
C PHE A 122 16.67 -23.88 9.63
N ILE A 123 17.99 -24.00 9.85
CA ILE A 123 18.78 -25.19 9.48
C ILE A 123 18.27 -26.42 10.26
N ASP A 124 18.10 -26.30 11.58
CA ASP A 124 17.57 -27.36 12.41
C ASP A 124 16.15 -27.80 11.98
N GLY A 125 15.34 -26.86 11.55
CA GLY A 125 14.00 -27.12 11.00
C GLY A 125 14.05 -27.94 9.71
N ASP A 126 14.97 -27.65 8.81
CA ASP A 126 15.15 -28.37 7.54
C ASP A 126 15.70 -29.78 7.76
N GLU A 127 16.74 -29.91 8.60
CA GLU A 127 17.31 -31.20 8.97
C GLU A 127 16.28 -32.10 9.67
N ASN A 128 15.53 -31.57 10.64
CA ASN A 128 14.48 -32.32 11.30
C ASN A 128 13.38 -32.80 10.34
N ARG A 129 13.03 -31.98 9.33
CA ARG A 129 12.11 -32.38 8.27
C ARG A 129 12.66 -33.54 7.44
N ALA A 130 13.94 -33.47 7.07
CA ALA A 130 14.62 -34.52 6.31
C ALA A 130 14.69 -35.83 7.10
N ILE A 131 15.10 -35.78 8.38
CA ILE A 131 15.13 -36.93 9.29
C ILE A 131 13.72 -37.52 9.42
N GLN A 132 12.71 -36.72 9.70
CA GLN A 132 11.32 -37.21 9.85
C GLN A 132 10.81 -37.87 8.57
N THR A 133 11.22 -37.37 7.40
CA THR A 133 10.88 -38.00 6.12
C THR A 133 11.49 -39.38 5.99
N SER A 134 12.78 -39.55 6.34
CA SER A 134 13.48 -40.82 6.33
C SER A 134 12.88 -41.83 7.32
N ASP A 135 12.63 -41.40 8.57
CA ASP A 135 12.03 -42.23 9.62
C ASP A 135 10.63 -42.71 9.22
N ASN A 136 9.80 -41.80 8.68
CA ASN A 136 8.46 -42.15 8.22
C ASN A 136 8.49 -43.18 7.08
N GLN A 137 9.45 -43.09 6.16
CA GLN A 137 9.62 -44.05 5.09
C GLN A 137 10.04 -45.42 5.66
N SER A 138 10.96 -45.43 6.63
CA SER A 138 11.41 -46.67 7.28
C SER A 138 10.26 -47.35 8.03
N LEU A 139 9.54 -46.60 8.89
CA LEU A 139 8.39 -47.11 9.63
C LEU A 139 7.25 -47.63 8.73
N ALA A 140 7.04 -46.99 7.60
CA ALA A 140 6.05 -47.43 6.63
C ALA A 140 6.45 -48.75 5.98
N ARG A 141 7.74 -48.90 5.56
CA ARG A 141 8.28 -50.11 4.98
C ARG A 141 8.22 -51.27 5.98
N ASP A 142 8.60 -51.05 7.24
CA ASP A 142 8.58 -52.06 8.29
C ASP A 142 7.14 -52.57 8.53
N ALA A 143 6.18 -51.66 8.60
CA ALA A 143 4.78 -52.02 8.78
C ALA A 143 4.19 -52.75 7.57
N GLU A 144 4.55 -52.35 6.36
CA GLU A 144 4.17 -53.03 5.11
C GLU A 144 4.78 -54.44 5.03
N GLN A 145 6.04 -54.59 5.39
CA GLN A 145 6.72 -55.88 5.41
C GLN A 145 6.09 -56.81 6.44
N ALA A 146 5.80 -56.33 7.65
CA ALA A 146 5.12 -57.12 8.67
C ALA A 146 3.74 -57.61 8.20
N MET A 147 2.98 -56.76 7.51
CA MET A 147 1.70 -57.11 6.94
C MET A 147 1.84 -58.16 5.82
N ARG A 148 2.83 -58.05 4.93
CA ARG A 148 3.10 -59.03 3.88
C ARG A 148 3.48 -60.38 4.46
N PHE A 149 4.27 -60.43 5.53
CA PHE A 149 4.61 -61.68 6.22
C PHE A 149 3.38 -62.31 6.84
N ALA A 150 2.53 -61.55 7.51
CA ALA A 150 1.29 -62.09 8.09
C ALA A 150 0.34 -62.63 7.01
N LEU A 151 0.27 -62.02 5.83
CA LEU A 151 -0.48 -62.53 4.68
C LEU A 151 0.12 -63.86 4.18
N MET A 152 1.45 -63.92 4.01
CA MET A 152 2.13 -65.16 3.56
C MET A 152 1.95 -66.30 4.55
N ASP A 153 1.98 -66.05 5.87
CA ASP A 153 1.73 -67.07 6.89
C ASP A 153 0.30 -67.58 6.83
N PHE A 154 -0.67 -66.70 6.59
CA PHE A 154 -2.07 -67.11 6.40
C PHE A 154 -2.26 -67.93 5.11
N GLU A 155 -1.68 -67.46 3.98
CA GLU A 155 -1.71 -68.20 2.70
C GLU A 155 -0.99 -69.56 2.80
N ARG A 156 0.14 -69.62 3.49
CA ARG A 156 0.87 -70.87 3.74
C ARG A 156 0.03 -71.88 4.50
N TYR A 157 -0.67 -71.43 5.54
CA TYR A 157 -1.50 -72.34 6.39
C TYR A 157 -2.77 -72.81 5.66
N MET A 158 -3.54 -71.87 5.07
CA MET A 158 -4.83 -72.17 4.44
C MET A 158 -4.74 -72.66 3.00
N GLY A 159 -3.62 -72.40 2.33
CA GLY A 159 -3.52 -72.44 0.86
C GLY A 159 -3.98 -71.14 0.19
N LYS A 160 -3.30 -70.74 -0.87
CA LYS A 160 -3.50 -69.41 -1.50
C LYS A 160 -4.93 -69.14 -1.94
N ALA A 161 -5.59 -70.11 -2.61
CA ALA A 161 -6.94 -69.95 -3.14
C ALA A 161 -8.00 -69.74 -2.01
N VAL A 162 -7.90 -70.52 -0.93
CA VAL A 162 -8.82 -70.40 0.21
C VAL A 162 -8.56 -69.14 1.00
N ALA A 163 -7.31 -68.82 1.26
CA ALA A 163 -6.94 -67.60 1.94
C ALA A 163 -7.52 -66.34 1.22
N GLN A 164 -7.42 -66.31 -0.09
CA GLN A 164 -7.99 -65.20 -0.90
C GLN A 164 -9.51 -65.19 -0.83
N ALA A 165 -10.19 -66.32 -0.89
CA ALA A 165 -11.65 -66.38 -0.76
C ALA A 165 -12.13 -65.87 0.62
N VAL A 166 -11.44 -66.28 1.70
CA VAL A 166 -11.71 -65.82 3.07
C VAL A 166 -11.52 -64.31 3.22
N LEU A 167 -10.41 -63.74 2.70
CA LEU A 167 -10.09 -62.34 2.76
C LEU A 167 -11.11 -61.50 1.94
N LYS A 168 -11.50 -62.01 0.76
CA LYS A 168 -12.52 -61.37 -0.09
C LYS A 168 -13.89 -61.31 0.63
N THR A 169 -14.28 -62.37 1.33
CA THR A 169 -15.53 -62.39 2.12
C THR A 169 -15.50 -61.34 3.25
N ARG A 170 -14.33 -61.08 3.81
CA ARG A 170 -14.14 -60.07 4.85
C ARG A 170 -13.95 -58.65 4.29
N GLY A 171 -13.89 -58.46 2.96
CA GLY A 171 -13.66 -57.17 2.35
C GLY A 171 -12.25 -56.61 2.65
N VAL A 172 -11.28 -57.47 2.90
CA VAL A 172 -9.89 -57.12 3.20
C VAL A 172 -9.07 -57.35 1.94
N PRO A 173 -8.05 -56.51 1.63
CA PRO A 173 -7.20 -56.69 0.48
C PRO A 173 -6.61 -58.10 0.44
N HIS A 174 -6.78 -58.80 -0.68
CA HIS A 174 -6.40 -60.21 -0.82
C HIS A 174 -5.36 -60.45 -1.94
N ASN A 175 -5.10 -59.43 -2.76
CA ASN A 175 -4.11 -59.47 -3.84
C ASN A 175 -3.12 -58.31 -3.70
N GLN A 176 -1.91 -58.45 -4.28
CA GLN A 176 -0.88 -57.42 -4.29
C GLN A 176 -1.39 -56.10 -4.87
N GLU A 177 -2.16 -56.16 -5.96
CA GLU A 177 -2.72 -54.98 -6.63
C GLU A 177 -3.74 -54.23 -5.76
N GLU A 178 -4.62 -54.96 -5.06
CA GLU A 178 -5.55 -54.34 -4.13
C GLU A 178 -4.86 -53.75 -2.92
N LEU A 179 -3.80 -54.36 -2.48
CA LEU A 179 -2.97 -53.94 -1.36
C LEU A 179 -2.23 -52.67 -1.71
N ASP A 180 -1.61 -52.60 -2.88
CA ASP A 180 -0.94 -51.40 -3.39
C ASP A 180 -1.96 -50.25 -3.63
N SER A 181 -3.15 -50.57 -4.12
CA SER A 181 -4.26 -49.64 -4.23
C SER A 181 -4.75 -49.13 -2.85
N TYR A 182 -4.85 -50.03 -1.87
CA TYR A 182 -5.23 -49.66 -0.51
C TYR A 182 -4.21 -48.74 0.16
N VAL A 183 -2.91 -49.08 0.05
CA VAL A 183 -1.80 -48.24 0.54
C VAL A 183 -1.79 -46.90 -0.19
N GLY A 184 -1.99 -46.87 -1.53
CA GLY A 184 -2.11 -45.67 -2.31
C GLY A 184 -3.23 -44.73 -1.80
N LYS A 185 -4.44 -45.25 -1.60
CA LYS A 185 -5.57 -44.50 -1.03
C LYS A 185 -5.31 -43.99 0.38
N LEU A 186 -4.57 -44.73 1.20
CA LEU A 186 -4.16 -44.26 2.52
C LEU A 186 -3.11 -43.16 2.47
N ASN A 187 -2.27 -43.10 1.42
CA ASN A 187 -1.25 -42.08 1.19
C ASN A 187 -1.78 -40.82 0.49
N GLU A 188 -2.96 -40.89 -0.13
CA GLU A 188 -3.57 -39.71 -0.74
C GLU A 188 -3.81 -38.62 0.33
N PRO A 189 -3.36 -37.37 0.06
CA PRO A 189 -3.65 -36.27 0.97
C PRO A 189 -5.16 -36.07 1.00
N ARG A 190 -5.80 -36.29 2.14
CA ARG A 190 -7.16 -35.76 2.34
C ARG A 190 -7.07 -34.25 2.20
N ALA A 191 -7.56 -33.72 1.08
CA ALA A 191 -7.82 -32.31 0.93
C ALA A 191 -8.82 -31.91 2.03
N ARG A 192 -8.31 -31.51 3.19
CA ARG A 192 -9.09 -30.65 4.08
C ARG A 192 -9.17 -29.33 3.32
N THR A 193 -10.28 -29.11 2.67
CA THR A 193 -10.74 -27.77 2.32
C THR A 193 -11.02 -27.05 3.64
N LEU A 194 -9.96 -26.60 4.31
CA LEU A 194 -10.04 -25.42 5.13
C LEU A 194 -10.25 -24.29 4.11
N ASN A 195 -11.51 -23.98 3.84
CA ASN A 195 -11.90 -22.68 3.30
C ASN A 195 -11.56 -21.66 4.39
N LEU A 196 -10.28 -21.34 4.50
CA LEU A 196 -9.83 -20.07 4.98
C LEU A 196 -10.10 -19.13 3.80
N ASP A 197 -11.33 -18.61 3.72
CA ASP A 197 -11.62 -17.36 3.05
C ASP A 197 -10.79 -16.26 3.75
N ILE A 198 -9.51 -16.21 3.40
CA ILE A 198 -8.72 -15.01 3.60
C ILE A 198 -9.28 -14.05 2.56
N LYS A 199 -10.29 -13.27 2.94
CA LYS A 199 -10.63 -12.03 2.26
C LYS A 199 -9.35 -11.21 2.21
N LYS A 200 -8.70 -11.20 1.03
CA LYS A 200 -7.76 -10.16 0.66
C LYS A 200 -8.55 -8.86 0.60
N ASP A 201 -7.95 -7.83 1.21
CA ASP A 201 -8.26 -6.42 1.02
C ASP A 201 -9.47 -5.85 1.77
N GLU A 202 -9.21 -5.53 3.07
CA GLU A 202 -9.69 -4.28 3.66
C GLU A 202 -8.58 -3.71 4.56
N PRO A 203 -8.22 -2.40 4.45
CA PRO A 203 -7.21 -1.81 5.30
C PRO A 203 -7.74 -1.71 6.73
N ALA A 204 -6.96 -2.25 7.65
CA ALA A 204 -7.25 -2.25 9.08
C ALA A 204 -7.24 -0.81 9.64
N THR A 205 -8.42 -0.24 9.80
CA THR A 205 -8.67 0.90 10.68
C THR A 205 -9.79 0.55 11.65
N LYS A 206 -9.46 -0.25 12.67
CA LYS A 206 -10.22 -0.29 13.94
C LYS A 206 -9.24 -0.56 15.09
N PRO A 207 -9.43 0.09 16.25
CA PRO A 207 -8.51 -0.01 17.38
C PRO A 207 -8.51 -1.43 17.95
N ILE A 208 -7.31 -1.87 18.31
CA ILE A 208 -7.05 -3.15 19.01
C ILE A 208 -7.72 -3.05 20.37
N GLU A 209 -8.81 -3.81 20.57
CA GLU A 209 -9.36 -4.10 21.89
C GLU A 209 -8.49 -5.15 22.59
N ASP A 210 -8.30 -4.93 23.86
CA ASP A 210 -7.45 -5.59 24.84
C ASP A 210 -7.55 -7.14 24.80
N PRO A 211 -6.43 -7.91 24.73
CA PRO A 211 -6.46 -9.37 24.62
C PRO A 211 -6.62 -10.12 25.95
N LEU A 212 -7.16 -9.53 27.02
CA LEU A 212 -7.30 -10.16 28.34
C LEU A 212 -8.75 -10.42 28.80
N ALA A 213 -9.70 -10.50 27.89
CA ALA A 213 -11.02 -11.03 28.22
C ALA A 213 -11.08 -12.53 27.90
N ILE A 214 -10.74 -13.36 28.88
CA ILE A 214 -11.01 -14.80 28.87
C ILE A 214 -12.53 -14.99 28.87
N LYS A 215 -13.11 -15.26 27.70
CA LYS A 215 -14.45 -15.84 27.61
C LYS A 215 -14.32 -17.34 27.84
N GLU A 216 -14.90 -17.83 28.92
CA GLU A 216 -15.18 -19.24 29.16
C GLU A 216 -16.02 -19.78 27.99
N GLU A 217 -15.39 -20.53 27.08
CA GLU A 217 -16.10 -21.37 26.12
C GLU A 217 -16.50 -22.66 26.81
N LYS A 218 -17.80 -22.93 26.84
CA LYS A 218 -18.41 -24.20 27.20
C LYS A 218 -17.80 -25.34 26.38
N PRO A 219 -17.49 -26.51 26.96
CA PRO A 219 -17.08 -27.70 26.22
C PRO A 219 -18.29 -28.29 25.50
N SER A 220 -18.38 -28.09 24.21
CA SER A 220 -19.27 -28.82 23.32
C SER A 220 -18.42 -29.45 22.22
N ASP A 221 -18.63 -30.71 21.97
CA ASP A 221 -18.20 -31.57 20.85
C ASP A 221 -17.10 -32.63 21.09
N THR A 222 -16.77 -32.97 22.36
CA THR A 222 -15.96 -34.17 22.59
C THR A 222 -16.84 -35.44 22.68
N GLU A 223 -18.17 -35.31 22.85
CA GLU A 223 -19.09 -36.46 22.96
C GLU A 223 -19.47 -37.09 21.61
N THR A 224 -19.29 -36.38 20.49
CA THR A 224 -19.65 -36.90 19.16
C THR A 224 -18.55 -37.81 18.57
N GLU A 225 -17.26 -37.54 18.86
CA GLU A 225 -16.17 -38.39 18.39
C GLU A 225 -16.06 -39.72 19.19
N THR A 226 -16.40 -39.72 20.48
CA THR A 226 -16.46 -40.93 21.29
C THR A 226 -17.64 -41.83 20.89
N ALA A 227 -18.80 -41.24 20.57
CA ALA A 227 -19.97 -41.98 20.11
C ALA A 227 -19.80 -42.58 18.69
N GLU A 228 -19.04 -41.96 17.81
CA GLU A 228 -18.69 -42.54 16.50
C GLU A 228 -17.61 -43.64 16.64
N ALA A 229 -16.67 -43.50 17.57
CA ALA A 229 -15.68 -44.53 17.87
C ALA A 229 -16.31 -45.74 18.52
N GLU A 230 -17.26 -45.58 19.46
CA GLU A 230 -18.03 -46.67 20.06
C GLU A 230 -18.99 -47.35 19.07
N LYS A 231 -19.64 -46.60 18.17
CA LYS A 231 -20.43 -47.19 17.08
C LYS A 231 -19.59 -47.97 16.08
N LYS A 232 -18.34 -47.55 15.82
CA LYS A 232 -17.40 -48.30 14.98
C LYS A 232 -16.88 -49.55 15.67
N ALA A 233 -16.58 -49.48 16.97
CA ALA A 233 -16.19 -50.65 17.78
C ALA A 233 -17.36 -51.65 17.92
N ALA A 234 -18.60 -51.18 18.03
CA ALA A 234 -19.79 -52.06 18.06
C ALA A 234 -20.09 -52.69 16.68
N ALA A 235 -19.79 -51.99 15.58
CA ALA A 235 -19.92 -52.51 14.21
C ALA A 235 -18.81 -53.54 13.87
N GLU A 236 -17.63 -53.44 14.48
CA GLU A 236 -16.57 -54.45 14.37
C GLU A 236 -16.88 -55.74 15.15
N ALA A 237 -17.71 -55.68 16.20
CA ALA A 237 -18.15 -56.87 16.97
C ALA A 237 -19.20 -57.71 16.25
N ASP A 238 -19.87 -57.19 15.23
CA ASP A 238 -20.93 -57.88 14.45
C ASP A 238 -20.45 -58.35 13.07
N SER A 239 -19.14 -58.49 12.87
CA SER A 239 -18.64 -59.11 11.64
C SER A 239 -18.95 -60.59 11.63
N PRO A 240 -19.55 -61.14 10.55
CA PRO A 240 -19.98 -62.54 10.49
C PRO A 240 -18.78 -63.45 10.78
N ARG A 241 -18.91 -64.28 11.81
CA ARG A 241 -17.88 -65.31 12.14
C ARG A 241 -17.74 -66.19 10.92
N ILE A 242 -16.55 -66.37 10.40
CA ILE A 242 -16.27 -67.23 9.29
C ILE A 242 -16.33 -68.67 9.82
N ASP A 243 -17.19 -69.50 9.24
CA ASP A 243 -17.21 -70.93 9.54
C ASP A 243 -16.07 -71.60 8.74
N PHE A 244 -14.91 -71.72 9.38
CA PHE A 244 -13.75 -72.38 8.77
C PHE A 244 -14.02 -73.87 8.55
N LEU A 245 -14.99 -74.50 9.27
CA LEU A 245 -15.35 -75.89 9.08
C LEU A 245 -15.93 -76.20 7.71
N SER A 246 -16.59 -75.23 7.10
CA SER A 246 -17.15 -75.32 5.73
C SER A 246 -16.07 -75.60 4.68
N PHE A 247 -14.86 -75.06 4.86
CA PHE A 247 -13.75 -75.28 3.93
C PHE A 247 -13.13 -76.65 4.04
N LEU A 248 -13.24 -77.31 5.20
CA LEU A 248 -12.83 -78.72 5.43
C LEU A 248 -13.79 -79.71 4.79
N THR A 249 -15.10 -79.45 4.88
CA THR A 249 -16.17 -80.39 4.42
C THR A 249 -16.26 -80.40 2.88
N ASN A 250 -15.89 -79.31 2.21
CA ASN A 250 -16.01 -79.20 0.76
C ASN A 250 -14.73 -79.58 0.00
N ASP A 251 -13.70 -80.12 0.65
CA ASP A 251 -12.37 -80.42 0.08
C ASP A 251 -11.73 -79.25 -0.71
N GLN A 252 -12.05 -78.08 -0.26
CA GLN A 252 -11.62 -76.81 -0.94
C GLN A 252 -10.26 -76.33 -0.43
N LEU A 253 -9.72 -76.97 0.63
CA LEU A 253 -8.37 -76.59 1.09
C LEU A 253 -7.35 -76.95 0.01
N GLY A 254 -6.67 -75.93 -0.50
CA GLY A 254 -5.61 -76.09 -1.45
C GLY A 254 -4.35 -76.77 -0.88
N ASP A 255 -3.16 -76.51 -1.40
CA ASP A 255 -1.90 -77.13 -0.96
C ASP A 255 -1.32 -76.51 0.33
N GLY A 256 -2.16 -76.01 1.22
CA GLY A 256 -1.74 -75.36 2.47
C GLY A 256 -1.29 -76.42 3.52
N GLU A 257 -0.59 -75.89 4.54
CA GLU A 257 -0.05 -76.72 5.65
C GLU A 257 -1.19 -77.44 6.40
N ALA A 258 -2.35 -76.82 6.56
CA ALA A 258 -3.54 -77.41 7.15
C ALA A 258 -4.05 -78.64 6.37
N GLN A 259 -4.02 -78.56 5.02
CA GLN A 259 -4.41 -79.71 4.19
C GLN A 259 -3.40 -80.88 4.28
N GLN A 260 -2.10 -80.56 4.34
CA GLN A 260 -1.06 -81.55 4.52
C GLN A 260 -1.24 -82.31 5.87
N LYS A 261 -1.50 -81.55 6.94
CA LYS A 261 -1.76 -82.09 8.26
C LYS A 261 -3.03 -82.95 8.28
N LEU A 262 -4.11 -82.48 7.63
CA LEU A 262 -5.34 -83.24 7.48
C LEU A 262 -5.11 -84.60 6.76
N ARG A 263 -4.37 -84.57 5.63
CA ARG A 263 -4.00 -85.77 4.87
C ARG A 263 -3.16 -86.72 5.72
N GLN A 264 -2.22 -86.23 6.51
CA GLN A 264 -1.37 -87.04 7.38
C GLN A 264 -2.22 -87.75 8.41
N LEU A 265 -3.12 -87.03 9.11
CA LEU A 265 -4.02 -87.60 10.12
C LEU A 265 -5.01 -88.58 9.49
N SER A 266 -5.55 -88.29 8.31
CA SER A 266 -6.44 -89.20 7.58
C SER A 266 -5.75 -90.45 7.12
N ASN A 267 -4.52 -90.38 6.67
CA ASN A 267 -3.71 -91.56 6.28
C ASN A 267 -3.33 -92.38 7.47
N ASP A 268 -3.00 -91.77 8.65
CA ASP A 268 -2.72 -92.48 9.86
C ASP A 268 -3.98 -93.26 10.33
N LEU A 269 -5.15 -92.59 10.28
CA LEU A 269 -6.43 -93.29 10.61
C LEU A 269 -6.68 -94.45 9.68
N LEU A 270 -6.50 -94.32 8.37
CA LEU A 270 -6.68 -95.37 7.38
C LEU A 270 -5.71 -96.52 7.64
N LEU A 271 -4.43 -96.26 7.99
CA LEU A 271 -3.46 -97.28 8.38
C LEU A 271 -3.90 -98.04 9.61
N ARG A 272 -4.34 -97.30 10.70
CA ARG A 272 -4.86 -97.97 11.95
C ARG A 272 -6.12 -98.76 11.70
N GLN A 273 -7.03 -98.30 10.84
CA GLN A 273 -8.20 -99.05 10.41
C GLN A 273 -7.83 -100.32 9.66
N SER A 274 -6.82 -100.27 8.79
CA SER A 274 -6.28 -101.47 8.12
C SER A 274 -5.68 -102.46 9.10
N GLU A 275 -4.86 -101.97 10.08
CA GLU A 275 -4.30 -102.82 11.17
C GLU A 275 -5.38 -103.49 12.02
N LEU A 276 -6.46 -102.73 12.35
CA LEU A 276 -7.62 -103.25 13.05
C LEU A 276 -8.33 -104.33 12.23
N GLY A 277 -8.49 -104.13 10.90
CA GLY A 277 -9.08 -105.12 10.00
C GLY A 277 -8.31 -106.43 10.01
N ILE A 278 -6.96 -106.38 9.98
CA ILE A 278 -6.08 -107.55 10.07
C ILE A 278 -6.23 -108.22 11.45
N ALA A 279 -6.18 -107.43 12.56
CA ALA A 279 -6.33 -107.98 13.91
C ALA A 279 -7.70 -108.63 14.16
N LYS A 280 -8.76 -108.01 13.53
CA LYS A 280 -10.14 -108.61 13.59
C LYS A 280 -10.22 -109.92 12.85
N GLN A 281 -9.62 -110.04 11.66
CA GLN A 281 -9.54 -111.31 10.90
C GLN A 281 -8.79 -112.41 11.73
N ASN A 282 -7.65 -111.98 12.32
CA ASN A 282 -6.85 -112.94 13.14
C ASN A 282 -7.64 -113.43 14.36
N ILE A 283 -8.29 -112.54 15.10
CA ILE A 283 -9.08 -112.96 16.29
C ILE A 283 -10.28 -113.83 15.91
N GLU A 284 -10.97 -113.48 14.79
CA GLU A 284 -12.04 -114.31 14.27
C GLU A 284 -11.57 -115.71 13.87
N ALA A 285 -10.40 -115.87 13.24
CA ALA A 285 -9.80 -117.12 12.89
C ALA A 285 -9.34 -117.87 14.10
N SER A 286 -8.66 -117.22 15.07
CA SER A 286 -8.21 -117.82 16.31
C SER A 286 -9.42 -118.30 17.20
N THR A 287 -10.53 -117.55 17.23
CA THR A 287 -11.76 -117.91 17.93
C THR A 287 -12.35 -119.18 17.33
N ARG A 288 -12.40 -119.30 15.98
CA ARG A 288 -12.87 -120.50 15.29
C ARG A 288 -11.97 -121.72 15.54
N LEU A 289 -10.63 -121.55 15.61
CA LEU A 289 -9.65 -122.57 15.84
C LEU A 289 -9.67 -122.99 17.34
N ALA A 290 -9.85 -122.08 18.32
CA ALA A 290 -9.99 -122.33 19.71
C ALA A 290 -11.27 -123.16 20.05
N ALA A 291 -12.39 -122.86 19.33
CA ALA A 291 -13.62 -123.68 19.45
C ALA A 291 -13.45 -125.12 18.97
N LYS A 292 -12.41 -125.40 18.19
CA LYS A 292 -12.02 -126.75 17.71
C LYS A 292 -10.84 -127.31 18.49
N GLU A 293 -10.34 -126.64 19.56
CA GLU A 293 -9.21 -127.02 20.40
C GLU A 293 -7.87 -127.12 19.68
N PHE A 294 -7.70 -126.42 18.50
CA PHE A 294 -6.46 -126.39 17.69
C PHE A 294 -5.43 -125.36 18.18
N ILE A 295 -5.78 -124.46 19.03
CA ILE A 295 -4.86 -123.45 19.57
C ILE A 295 -4.99 -123.34 21.10
N THR A 296 -3.92 -122.78 21.78
CA THR A 296 -3.90 -122.58 23.25
C THR A 296 -4.72 -121.33 23.64
N LYS A 297 -5.28 -121.34 24.91
CA LYS A 297 -5.94 -120.12 25.44
C LYS A 297 -5.08 -118.88 25.42
N THR A 298 -3.78 -119.02 25.70
CA THR A 298 -2.79 -117.94 25.69
C THR A 298 -2.67 -117.26 24.31
N THR A 299 -2.75 -118.09 23.25
CA THR A 299 -2.70 -117.54 21.86
C THR A 299 -3.95 -116.72 21.54
N LEU A 300 -5.16 -117.23 21.96
CA LEU A 300 -6.41 -116.47 21.79
C LEU A 300 -6.42 -115.17 22.61
N GLU A 301 -5.94 -115.19 23.88
CA GLU A 301 -5.80 -114.05 24.75
C GLU A 301 -4.82 -113.00 24.12
N ASN A 302 -3.68 -113.41 23.55
CA ASN A 302 -2.75 -112.54 22.86
C ASN A 302 -3.38 -111.89 21.64
N ASP A 303 -4.14 -112.59 20.82
CA ASP A 303 -4.85 -112.03 19.67
C ASP A 303 -5.98 -111.11 20.13
N GLN A 304 -6.68 -111.38 21.24
CA GLN A 304 -7.66 -110.48 21.84
C GLN A 304 -7.02 -109.21 22.34
N VAL A 305 -5.84 -109.28 22.99
CA VAL A 305 -5.08 -108.07 23.40
C VAL A 305 -4.64 -107.29 22.20
N SER A 306 -4.17 -107.95 21.15
CA SER A 306 -3.78 -107.33 19.90
C SER A 306 -4.92 -106.59 19.18
N PHE A 307 -6.12 -107.21 19.14
CA PHE A 307 -7.35 -106.62 18.66
C PHE A 307 -7.76 -105.37 19.49
N ASN A 308 -7.78 -105.53 20.84
CA ASN A 308 -8.10 -104.42 21.73
C ASN A 308 -7.11 -103.26 21.58
N LYS A 309 -5.80 -103.56 21.42
CA LYS A 309 -4.77 -102.57 21.15
C LYS A 309 -5.00 -101.84 19.83
N ALA A 310 -5.34 -102.55 18.76
CA ALA A 310 -5.63 -101.96 17.43
C ALA A 310 -6.92 -101.15 17.48
N ASP A 311 -7.99 -101.55 18.18
CA ASP A 311 -9.24 -100.81 18.39
C ASP A 311 -8.98 -99.47 19.12
N LEU A 312 -8.18 -99.51 20.21
CA LEU A 312 -7.77 -98.29 20.91
C LEU A 312 -6.93 -97.35 20.04
N ALA A 313 -6.05 -97.93 19.18
CA ALA A 313 -5.25 -97.14 18.27
C ALA A 313 -6.12 -96.42 17.22
N VAL A 314 -7.15 -97.06 16.68
CA VAL A 314 -8.13 -96.45 15.79
C VAL A 314 -8.87 -95.29 16.46
N ARG A 315 -9.41 -95.54 17.66
CA ARG A 315 -10.13 -94.54 18.45
C ARG A 315 -9.23 -93.33 18.79
N ALA A 316 -7.96 -93.60 19.10
CA ALA A 316 -6.98 -92.54 19.32
C ALA A 316 -6.75 -91.68 18.06
N ALA A 317 -6.58 -92.33 16.90
CA ALA A 317 -6.40 -91.61 15.59
C ALA A 317 -7.67 -90.83 15.18
N GLU A 318 -8.89 -91.45 15.42
CA GLU A 318 -10.16 -90.71 15.20
C GLU A 318 -10.27 -89.49 16.09
N THR A 319 -9.92 -89.62 17.36
CA THR A 319 -9.94 -88.48 18.29
C THR A 319 -8.98 -87.40 17.88
N GLN A 320 -7.76 -87.76 17.43
CA GLN A 320 -6.78 -86.78 16.94
C GLN A 320 -7.27 -86.04 15.69
N LEU A 321 -7.86 -86.77 14.75
CA LEU A 321 -8.44 -86.20 13.55
C LEU A 321 -9.62 -85.26 13.90
N ASP A 322 -10.48 -85.67 14.81
CA ASP A 322 -11.61 -84.87 15.28
C ASP A 322 -11.16 -83.58 16.03
N LEU A 323 -10.16 -83.69 16.91
CA LEU A 323 -9.54 -82.59 17.62
C LEU A 323 -8.98 -81.59 16.62
N PHE A 324 -8.24 -82.06 15.61
CA PHE A 324 -7.72 -81.20 14.59
C PHE A 324 -8.84 -80.48 13.84
N LYS A 325 -9.83 -81.19 13.33
CA LYS A 325 -10.95 -80.63 12.56
C LYS A 325 -11.77 -79.61 13.33
N LYS A 326 -12.14 -79.95 14.58
CA LYS A 326 -13.12 -79.18 15.37
C LYS A 326 -12.50 -77.99 16.12
N TYR A 327 -11.23 -78.12 16.53
CA TYR A 327 -10.62 -77.13 17.44
C TYR A 327 -9.30 -76.55 16.90
N GLU A 328 -8.35 -77.39 16.49
CA GLU A 328 -7.01 -76.93 16.16
C GLU A 328 -6.99 -76.11 14.86
N PHE A 329 -7.61 -76.61 13.80
CA PHE A 329 -7.69 -75.97 12.52
C PHE A 329 -8.43 -74.56 12.55
N PRO A 330 -9.65 -74.45 13.08
CA PRO A 330 -10.34 -73.18 13.16
C PRO A 330 -9.58 -72.16 14.03
N LYS A 331 -9.00 -72.63 15.16
CA LYS A 331 -8.20 -71.77 16.04
C LYS A 331 -6.99 -71.19 15.34
N GLN A 332 -6.23 -72.00 14.63
CA GLN A 332 -5.03 -71.57 13.90
C GLN A 332 -5.40 -70.68 12.72
N ALA A 333 -6.45 -70.98 11.98
CA ALA A 333 -6.94 -70.16 10.89
C ALA A 333 -7.36 -68.74 11.35
N GLU A 334 -8.10 -68.69 12.48
CA GLU A 334 -8.52 -67.43 13.09
C GLU A 334 -7.33 -66.62 13.61
N LEU A 335 -6.32 -67.33 14.19
CA LEU A 335 -5.11 -66.68 14.69
C LEU A 335 -4.31 -65.98 13.55
N PHE A 336 -4.08 -66.66 12.42
CA PHE A 336 -3.39 -66.08 11.28
C PHE A 336 -4.22 -64.99 10.62
N LEU A 337 -5.53 -65.12 10.50
CA LEU A 337 -6.41 -64.10 9.97
C LEU A 337 -6.38 -62.84 10.87
N SER A 338 -6.49 -63.02 12.19
CA SER A 338 -6.37 -61.90 13.14
C SER A 338 -5.01 -61.22 13.07
N ALA A 339 -3.91 -61.99 12.96
CA ALA A 339 -2.58 -61.45 12.83
C ALA A 339 -2.43 -60.56 11.56
N TYR A 340 -3.02 -61.02 10.44
CA TYR A 340 -3.03 -60.24 9.20
C TYR A 340 -3.85 -58.94 9.35
N GLN A 341 -5.06 -59.01 9.94
CA GLN A 341 -5.90 -57.84 10.18
C GLN A 341 -5.23 -56.84 11.13
N GLU A 342 -4.57 -57.33 12.18
CA GLU A 342 -3.82 -56.47 13.10
C GLU A 342 -2.64 -55.79 12.40
N ALA A 343 -1.88 -56.52 11.56
CA ALA A 343 -0.79 -55.95 10.78
C ALA A 343 -1.29 -54.87 9.79
N LEU A 344 -2.45 -55.10 9.16
CA LEU A 344 -3.09 -54.12 8.29
C LEU A 344 -3.51 -52.88 9.05
N ASN A 345 -4.16 -53.02 10.21
CA ASN A 345 -4.53 -51.91 11.08
C ASN A 345 -3.30 -51.14 11.60
N LYS A 346 -2.22 -51.86 11.92
CA LYS A 346 -0.94 -51.25 12.31
C LYS A 346 -0.35 -50.42 11.19
N LEU A 347 -0.33 -50.93 9.95
CA LEU A 347 0.09 -50.18 8.77
C LEU A 347 -0.74 -48.88 8.62
N GLN A 348 -2.06 -48.98 8.70
CA GLN A 348 -2.95 -47.83 8.61
C GLN A 348 -2.66 -46.79 9.69
N ARG A 349 -2.50 -47.24 10.96
CA ARG A 349 -2.15 -46.33 12.07
C ARG A 349 -0.77 -45.67 11.84
N THR A 350 0.22 -46.45 11.40
CA THR A 350 1.58 -45.93 11.10
C THR A 350 1.54 -44.87 10.02
N LEU A 351 0.85 -45.10 8.89
CA LEU A 351 0.73 -44.14 7.80
C LEU A 351 0.02 -42.84 8.26
N ARG A 352 -1.04 -42.97 9.10
CA ARG A 352 -1.70 -41.76 9.67
C ARG A 352 -0.78 -40.99 10.62
N ALA A 353 -0.06 -41.69 11.50
CA ALA A 353 0.90 -41.09 12.43
C ALA A 353 2.04 -40.40 11.68
N ASN A 354 2.58 -41.06 10.64
CA ASN A 354 3.63 -40.51 9.81
C ASN A 354 3.18 -39.20 9.09
N ARG A 355 1.95 -39.20 8.59
CA ARG A 355 1.37 -37.98 7.99
C ARG A 355 1.27 -36.82 9.00
N SER A 356 0.80 -37.12 10.22
CA SER A 356 0.70 -36.11 11.28
C SER A 356 2.09 -35.56 11.66
N ARG A 357 3.07 -36.47 11.86
CA ARG A 357 4.46 -36.06 12.17
C ARG A 357 5.07 -35.23 11.07
N MET A 358 4.86 -35.64 9.81
CA MET A 358 5.34 -34.88 8.65
C MET A 358 4.71 -33.48 8.57
N ALA A 359 3.39 -33.36 8.79
CA ALA A 359 2.71 -32.07 8.83
C ALA A 359 3.24 -31.16 9.94
N GLN A 360 3.57 -31.72 11.12
CA GLN A 360 4.18 -30.96 12.21
C GLN A 360 5.61 -30.50 11.87
N ALA A 361 6.44 -31.39 11.29
CA ALA A 361 7.80 -31.05 10.88
C ALA A 361 7.78 -29.96 9.79
N GLU A 362 6.92 -30.10 8.79
CA GLU A 362 6.73 -29.08 7.74
C GLU A 362 6.26 -27.74 8.30
N SER A 363 5.29 -27.75 9.23
CA SER A 363 4.81 -26.51 9.87
C SER A 363 5.92 -25.81 10.67
N ARG A 364 6.75 -26.56 11.39
CA ARG A 364 7.90 -26.01 12.12
C ARG A 364 8.94 -25.42 11.17
N PHE A 365 9.26 -26.14 10.10
CA PHE A 365 10.16 -25.66 9.05
C PHE A 365 9.64 -24.37 8.42
N GLN A 366 8.37 -24.31 8.01
CA GLN A 366 7.77 -23.11 7.41
C GLN A 366 7.76 -21.92 8.39
N THR A 367 7.56 -22.19 9.68
CA THR A 367 7.61 -21.15 10.70
C THR A 367 9.04 -20.61 10.87
N ALA A 368 10.04 -21.49 10.93
CA ALA A 368 11.44 -21.11 11.03
C ALA A 368 11.89 -20.34 9.77
N LYS A 369 11.47 -20.81 8.58
CA LYS A 369 11.74 -20.14 7.30
C LYS A 369 11.19 -18.72 7.27
N ARG A 370 9.93 -18.52 7.65
CA ARG A 370 9.33 -17.17 7.70
C ARG A 370 10.05 -16.25 8.66
N ARG A 371 10.44 -16.75 9.84
CA ARG A 371 11.24 -15.96 10.80
C ARG A 371 12.57 -15.55 10.18
N TYR A 372 13.27 -16.49 9.54
CA TYR A 372 14.52 -16.21 8.84
C TYR A 372 14.36 -15.12 7.77
N GLU A 373 13.32 -15.20 6.93
CA GLU A 373 13.03 -14.22 5.89
C GLU A 373 12.74 -12.82 6.48
N VAL A 374 12.00 -12.74 7.58
CA VAL A 374 11.71 -11.47 8.27
C VAL A 374 12.99 -10.85 8.84
N GLU A 375 13.80 -11.65 9.55
CA GLU A 375 15.04 -11.15 10.16
C GLU A 375 16.11 -10.80 9.12
N LEU A 376 16.14 -11.52 7.99
CA LEU A 376 17.00 -11.18 6.85
C LEU A 376 16.63 -9.80 6.28
N ASN A 377 15.34 -9.57 6.01
CA ASN A 377 14.87 -8.28 5.50
C ASN A 377 15.18 -7.14 6.49
N ARG A 378 15.02 -7.40 7.78
CA ARG A 378 15.34 -6.42 8.83
C ARG A 378 16.83 -6.09 8.89
N ARG A 379 17.68 -7.09 8.73
CA ARG A 379 19.14 -6.90 8.64
C ARG A 379 19.51 -6.05 7.43
N GLU A 380 18.97 -6.37 6.26
CA GLU A 380 19.21 -5.60 5.04
C GLU A 380 18.74 -4.15 5.16
N GLU A 381 17.61 -3.93 5.83
CA GLU A 381 17.10 -2.58 6.11
C GLU A 381 18.05 -1.79 7.02
N MET A 382 18.50 -2.39 8.10
CA MET A 382 19.49 -1.75 9.00
C MET A 382 20.80 -1.44 8.27
N GLU A 383 21.29 -2.34 7.40
CA GLU A 383 22.48 -2.08 6.59
C GLU A 383 22.26 -0.94 5.58
N ARG A 384 21.06 -0.82 5.00
CA ARG A 384 20.71 0.33 4.15
C ARG A 384 20.71 1.63 4.94
N GLN A 385 20.08 1.64 6.11
CA GLN A 385 20.09 2.82 7.00
C GLN A 385 21.51 3.19 7.44
N LEU A 386 22.37 2.22 7.71
CA LEU A 386 23.78 2.48 8.03
C LEU A 386 24.52 3.15 6.87
N LYS A 387 24.29 2.71 5.64
CA LYS A 387 24.85 3.35 4.45
C LYS A 387 24.28 4.76 4.26
N ALA A 388 23.00 4.98 4.58
CA ALA A 388 22.34 6.26 4.53
C ALA A 388 22.80 7.27 5.60
N CYS A 389 23.54 6.81 6.65
CA CYS A 389 24.19 7.72 7.60
C CYS A 389 25.26 8.61 6.92
N VAL A 390 25.82 8.18 5.82
CA VAL A 390 26.80 8.95 5.04
C VAL A 390 26.14 9.42 3.75
N ILE A 391 25.67 10.65 3.76
CA ILE A 391 24.95 11.25 2.63
C ILE A 391 25.97 11.84 1.67
N LYS A 392 25.99 11.32 0.45
CA LYS A 392 26.89 11.74 -0.63
C LYS A 392 26.16 12.64 -1.61
N ALA A 393 26.93 13.43 -2.38
CA ALA A 393 26.41 14.32 -3.41
C ALA A 393 25.73 13.54 -4.54
N PRO A 394 24.41 13.67 -4.74
CA PRO A 394 23.69 12.97 -5.80
C PRO A 394 23.74 13.69 -7.16
N VAL A 395 23.76 15.02 -7.13
CA VAL A 395 23.72 15.89 -8.32
C VAL A 395 24.61 17.11 -8.12
N PRO A 396 25.16 17.70 -9.21
CA PRO A 396 25.86 18.95 -9.11
C PRO A 396 24.87 20.10 -8.85
N GLY A 397 25.29 21.10 -8.05
CA GLY A 397 24.46 22.25 -7.71
C GLY A 397 24.98 23.02 -6.51
N LEU A 398 24.23 23.99 -6.03
CA LEU A 398 24.53 24.77 -4.85
C LEU A 398 23.87 24.14 -3.61
N VAL A 399 24.57 24.00 -2.53
CA VAL A 399 24.02 23.45 -1.27
C VAL A 399 23.25 24.55 -0.53
N ALA A 400 21.99 24.29 -0.20
CA ALA A 400 21.20 25.10 0.72
C ALA A 400 20.67 24.23 1.85
N TYR A 401 20.61 24.76 3.07
CA TYR A 401 20.11 24.02 4.22
C TYR A 401 18.58 24.00 4.28
N GLY A 402 18.00 22.85 4.63
CA GLY A 402 16.57 22.68 4.82
C GLY A 402 15.75 22.68 3.55
N SER A 403 14.45 22.88 3.72
CA SER A 403 13.48 22.94 2.61
C SER A 403 13.16 24.38 2.23
N HIS A 404 13.28 24.72 0.95
CA HIS A 404 12.86 26.02 0.39
C HIS A 404 11.35 26.10 0.09
N SER A 405 10.60 25.02 0.34
CA SER A 405 9.15 25.01 0.16
C SER A 405 8.47 25.77 1.31
N GLY A 406 7.66 26.77 0.99
CA GLY A 406 7.06 27.74 1.93
C GLY A 406 6.29 27.24 3.14
N SER A 407 6.16 25.92 3.32
CA SER A 407 5.56 25.29 4.50
C SER A 407 6.53 25.18 5.69
N ALA A 408 7.83 25.31 5.47
CA ALA A 408 8.87 25.09 6.49
C ALA A 408 9.11 26.30 7.42
N LYS A 409 8.44 27.43 7.19
CA LYS A 409 8.62 28.64 8.03
C LYS A 409 8.15 28.48 9.48
N PHE A 410 7.53 27.37 9.85
CA PHE A 410 7.07 27.10 11.21
C PHE A 410 7.82 25.97 11.91
N SER A 411 8.73 25.24 11.26
CA SER A 411 9.60 24.29 11.92
C SER A 411 10.91 25.00 12.32
N ASN A 412 11.13 25.13 13.60
CA ASN A 412 12.38 25.63 14.21
C ASN A 412 13.54 24.61 14.07
N ASP A 413 13.54 23.79 13.02
CA ASP A 413 14.56 22.76 12.80
C ASP A 413 15.80 23.44 12.19
N THR A 414 16.64 23.97 13.05
CA THR A 414 17.95 24.48 12.67
C THR A 414 18.85 23.31 12.29
N ILE A 415 19.42 23.35 11.09
CA ILE A 415 20.32 22.31 10.59
C ILE A 415 21.75 22.77 10.88
N GLU A 416 22.32 22.24 11.96
CA GLU A 416 23.66 22.55 12.47
C GLU A 416 24.35 21.27 12.94
N GLU A 417 25.67 21.28 13.07
CA GLU A 417 26.40 20.18 13.67
C GLU A 417 25.93 19.94 15.12
N GLY A 418 25.62 18.69 15.45
CA GLY A 418 25.03 18.30 16.74
C GLY A 418 23.51 18.36 16.81
N ALA A 419 22.82 18.91 15.79
CA ALA A 419 21.38 18.95 15.77
C ALA A 419 20.77 17.54 15.60
N ALA A 420 19.60 17.32 16.23
CA ALA A 420 18.86 16.08 16.10
C ALA A 420 18.10 16.03 14.76
N VAL A 421 18.19 14.90 14.09
CA VAL A 421 17.56 14.63 12.79
C VAL A 421 16.43 13.65 12.97
N ARG A 422 15.30 13.93 12.28
CA ARG A 422 14.11 13.08 12.26
C ARG A 422 13.97 12.34 10.92
N PHE A 423 13.27 11.24 10.95
CA PHE A 423 12.92 10.51 9.72
C PHE A 423 12.20 11.40 8.71
N ARG A 424 12.61 11.32 7.45
CA ARG A 424 12.10 12.12 6.32
C ARG A 424 12.28 13.64 6.45
N GLN A 425 13.07 14.12 7.39
CA GLN A 425 13.41 15.52 7.47
C GLN A 425 14.30 15.90 6.28
N THR A 426 13.96 16.98 5.59
CA THR A 426 14.80 17.54 4.51
C THR A 426 16.00 18.22 5.15
N LEU A 427 17.19 17.71 4.91
CA LEU A 427 18.44 18.20 5.44
C LEU A 427 19.06 19.26 4.52
N LEU A 428 19.17 18.93 3.25
CA LEU A 428 19.73 19.81 2.23
C LEU A 428 18.79 19.88 1.03
N THR A 429 18.81 21.01 0.36
CA THR A 429 18.21 21.20 -0.95
C THR A 429 19.30 21.61 -1.93
N ILE A 430 19.39 20.92 -3.06
CA ILE A 430 20.33 21.21 -4.14
C ILE A 430 19.52 21.70 -5.34
N PRO A 431 19.37 23.04 -5.53
CA PRO A 431 18.67 23.59 -6.68
C PRO A 431 19.46 23.37 -7.96
N ASN A 432 18.77 23.00 -9.02
CA ASN A 432 19.35 22.89 -10.34
C ASN A 432 19.47 24.29 -10.96
N MET A 433 20.71 24.78 -11.04
CA MET A 433 21.00 26.13 -11.56
C MET A 433 20.89 26.22 -13.08
N SER A 434 20.77 25.12 -13.81
CA SER A 434 20.70 25.15 -15.27
C SER A 434 19.32 25.53 -15.81
N ALA A 435 18.27 25.40 -14.99
CA ALA A 435 16.89 25.72 -15.37
C ALA A 435 16.23 26.52 -14.25
N MET A 436 16.00 27.80 -14.50
CA MET A 436 15.43 28.76 -13.55
C MET A 436 14.00 29.11 -13.94
N SER A 437 13.20 29.44 -12.96
CA SER A 437 11.82 29.88 -13.12
C SER A 437 11.52 31.05 -12.18
N VAL A 438 10.50 31.83 -12.49
CA VAL A 438 9.97 32.85 -11.58
C VAL A 438 8.58 32.42 -11.13
N ALA A 439 8.41 32.28 -9.85
CA ALA A 439 7.10 32.05 -9.25
C ALA A 439 6.41 33.41 -9.07
N VAL A 440 5.31 33.61 -9.76
CA VAL A 440 4.51 34.85 -9.72
C VAL A 440 3.12 34.56 -9.19
N SER A 441 2.50 35.58 -8.60
CA SER A 441 1.12 35.50 -8.10
C SER A 441 0.23 36.47 -8.88
N ILE A 442 -0.67 35.94 -9.71
CA ILE A 442 -1.53 36.75 -10.59
C ILE A 442 -2.85 37.03 -9.87
N HIS A 443 -3.22 38.32 -9.81
CA HIS A 443 -4.48 38.74 -9.20
C HIS A 443 -5.71 38.28 -10.03
N GLU A 444 -6.84 37.94 -9.38
CA GLU A 444 -8.08 37.48 -10.02
C GLU A 444 -8.56 38.36 -11.18
N SER A 445 -8.42 39.70 -11.05
CA SER A 445 -8.83 40.64 -12.10
C SER A 445 -8.05 40.50 -13.41
N GLN A 446 -6.84 39.94 -13.36
CA GLN A 446 -5.94 39.83 -14.51
C GLN A 446 -5.85 38.40 -15.06
N VAL A 447 -6.23 37.37 -14.28
CA VAL A 447 -6.19 35.96 -14.70
C VAL A 447 -6.90 35.70 -16.03
N LYS A 448 -8.02 36.39 -16.28
CA LYS A 448 -8.77 36.25 -17.55
C LYS A 448 -8.02 36.69 -18.79
N LYS A 449 -7.02 37.61 -18.63
CA LYS A 449 -6.21 38.14 -19.73
C LYS A 449 -4.99 37.26 -20.02
N VAL A 450 -4.51 36.52 -19.03
CA VAL A 450 -3.29 35.71 -19.10
C VAL A 450 -3.57 34.32 -19.61
N ARG A 451 -2.72 33.80 -20.50
CA ARG A 451 -2.82 32.45 -21.06
C ARG A 451 -1.45 31.77 -21.03
N LEU A 452 -1.47 30.43 -20.92
CA LEU A 452 -0.25 29.65 -21.00
C LEU A 452 0.44 29.83 -22.37
N GLY A 453 1.78 29.87 -22.35
CA GLY A 453 2.61 30.04 -23.53
C GLY A 453 2.90 31.50 -23.91
N GLN A 454 2.36 32.47 -23.17
CA GLN A 454 2.65 33.89 -23.44
C GLN A 454 4.11 34.23 -23.14
N PRO A 455 4.75 35.05 -23.97
CA PRO A 455 6.10 35.54 -23.73
C PRO A 455 6.12 36.51 -22.55
N CYS A 456 7.17 36.42 -21.75
CA CYS A 456 7.36 37.25 -20.57
C CYS A 456 8.73 37.93 -20.62
N ARG A 457 8.79 39.16 -20.12
CA ARG A 457 10.04 39.86 -19.85
C ARG A 457 10.28 39.84 -18.33
N VAL A 458 11.43 39.33 -17.93
CA VAL A 458 11.80 39.21 -16.51
C VAL A 458 12.92 40.20 -16.22
N THR A 459 12.72 41.05 -15.23
CA THR A 459 13.73 41.99 -14.72
C THR A 459 14.00 41.66 -13.28
N VAL A 460 15.25 41.35 -12.93
CA VAL A 460 15.67 41.01 -11.57
C VAL A 460 16.06 42.25 -10.81
N ASP A 461 15.56 42.40 -9.59
CA ASP A 461 15.83 43.60 -8.77
C ASP A 461 17.33 43.77 -8.44
N ALA A 462 18.10 42.68 -8.42
CA ALA A 462 19.55 42.73 -8.20
C ALA A 462 20.33 43.30 -9.37
N GLU A 463 19.84 43.19 -10.62
CA GLU A 463 20.46 43.74 -11.82
C GLU A 463 19.40 44.35 -12.75
N PRO A 464 18.92 45.58 -12.47
CA PRO A 464 17.81 46.17 -13.22
C PRO A 464 18.14 46.47 -14.70
N GLY A 465 19.43 46.51 -15.06
CA GLY A 465 19.88 46.73 -16.43
C GLY A 465 19.84 45.51 -17.34
N LYS A 466 19.59 44.31 -16.79
CA LYS A 466 19.49 43.06 -17.55
C LYS A 466 18.05 42.57 -17.59
N THR A 467 17.51 42.49 -18.77
CA THR A 467 16.19 41.90 -19.02
C THR A 467 16.35 40.49 -19.57
N LEU A 468 15.67 39.54 -18.98
CA LEU A 468 15.62 38.14 -19.41
C LEU A 468 14.31 37.87 -20.12
N THR A 469 14.33 36.97 -21.07
CA THR A 469 13.13 36.47 -21.72
C THR A 469 12.67 35.17 -21.03
N GLY A 470 11.38 34.92 -21.07
CA GLY A 470 10.81 33.71 -20.53
C GLY A 470 9.43 33.43 -21.08
N THR A 471 8.88 32.33 -20.74
CA THR A 471 7.54 31.90 -21.15
C THR A 471 6.72 31.46 -19.95
N LEU A 472 5.43 31.82 -19.92
CA LEU A 472 4.49 31.37 -18.92
C LEU A 472 4.11 29.89 -19.21
N ARG A 473 4.55 28.99 -18.36
CA ARG A 473 4.33 27.53 -18.56
C ARG A 473 3.22 26.96 -17.71
N GLU A 474 3.10 27.45 -16.49
CA GLU A 474 2.15 26.91 -15.53
C GLU A 474 1.34 28.01 -14.87
N MET A 475 0.06 27.75 -14.65
CA MET A 475 -0.82 28.66 -13.91
C MET A 475 -1.83 27.79 -13.14
N ALA A 476 -1.96 28.03 -11.85
CA ALA A 476 -2.89 27.30 -11.01
C ALA A 476 -4.34 27.61 -11.38
N VAL A 477 -5.19 26.61 -11.39
CA VAL A 477 -6.64 26.74 -11.63
C VAL A 477 -7.37 27.28 -10.40
N LEU A 478 -6.83 27.02 -9.20
CA LEU A 478 -7.38 27.47 -7.93
C LEU A 478 -6.51 28.56 -7.31
N PRO A 479 -7.11 29.54 -6.62
CA PRO A 479 -6.34 30.54 -5.90
C PRO A 479 -5.61 29.92 -4.71
N ASP A 480 -4.49 30.52 -4.33
CA ASP A 480 -3.71 30.09 -3.18
C ASP A 480 -4.49 30.31 -1.88
N SER A 481 -4.73 29.21 -1.16
CA SER A 481 -5.45 29.23 0.10
C SER A 481 -4.64 29.81 1.27
N SER A 482 -3.32 29.87 1.16
CA SER A 482 -2.44 30.42 2.20
C SER A 482 -2.55 31.92 2.33
N SER A 483 -2.67 32.63 1.21
CA SER A 483 -2.89 34.07 1.18
C SER A 483 -4.27 34.48 1.69
N SER A 484 -5.26 33.61 1.51
CA SER A 484 -6.64 33.84 1.93
C SER A 484 -6.83 33.86 3.47
N ARG A 485 -5.91 33.26 4.26
CA ARG A 485 -5.99 33.28 5.73
C ARG A 485 -5.75 34.66 6.33
N TYR A 486 -4.88 35.47 5.69
CA TYR A 486 -4.51 36.79 6.18
C TYR A 486 -5.28 37.92 5.50
N THR A 487 -5.69 37.73 4.24
CA THR A 487 -6.45 38.66 3.44
C THR A 487 -7.55 37.95 2.66
N PRO A 488 -8.76 37.78 3.26
CA PRO A 488 -9.84 36.98 2.67
C PRO A 488 -10.33 37.47 1.29
N ASN A 489 -10.14 38.76 0.99
CA ASN A 489 -10.61 39.36 -0.24
C ASN A 489 -9.56 39.36 -1.38
N LEU A 490 -8.33 38.91 -1.11
CA LEU A 490 -7.25 38.89 -2.08
C LEU A 490 -7.09 37.48 -2.64
N LYS A 491 -7.55 37.25 -3.87
CA LYS A 491 -7.39 35.96 -4.56
C LYS A 491 -6.22 36.05 -5.53
N LEU A 492 -5.17 35.31 -5.21
CA LEU A 492 -3.96 35.21 -6.00
C LEU A 492 -3.86 33.82 -6.61
N TYR A 493 -3.55 33.76 -7.89
CA TYR A 493 -3.33 32.53 -8.64
C TYR A 493 -1.84 32.33 -8.87
N PRO A 494 -1.22 31.32 -8.27
CA PRO A 494 0.17 31.00 -8.51
C PRO A 494 0.41 30.64 -9.98
N ALA A 495 1.48 31.19 -10.54
CA ALA A 495 1.91 30.90 -11.89
C ALA A 495 3.44 30.81 -11.96
N VAL A 496 3.95 30.04 -12.92
CA VAL A 496 5.37 29.79 -13.09
C VAL A 496 5.80 30.22 -14.48
N VAL A 497 6.74 31.14 -14.53
CA VAL A 497 7.39 31.62 -15.75
C VAL A 497 8.76 30.97 -15.86
N HIS A 498 9.00 30.19 -16.90
CA HIS A 498 10.31 29.64 -17.20
C HIS A 498 11.20 30.70 -17.82
N VAL A 499 12.40 30.87 -17.29
CA VAL A 499 13.40 31.79 -17.84
C VAL A 499 14.20 31.05 -18.90
N ASP A 500 14.38 31.70 -20.06
CA ASP A 500 15.13 31.11 -21.16
C ASP A 500 16.64 31.26 -20.94
N GLY A 501 17.38 30.17 -21.19
CA GLY A 501 18.84 30.13 -21.08
C GLY A 501 19.34 29.84 -19.65
N THR A 502 20.65 29.67 -19.56
CA THR A 502 21.37 29.46 -18.28
C THR A 502 22.11 30.73 -17.89
N HIS A 503 21.90 31.17 -16.66
CA HIS A 503 22.45 32.43 -16.14
C HIS A 503 23.15 32.17 -14.80
N ASP A 504 24.47 32.10 -14.78
CA ASP A 504 25.28 31.76 -13.59
C ASP A 504 25.15 32.77 -12.42
N TRP A 505 24.74 34.03 -12.73
CA TRP A 505 24.53 35.06 -11.73
C TRP A 505 23.16 35.00 -11.06
N LEU A 506 22.20 34.25 -11.63
CA LEU A 506 20.86 34.10 -11.12
C LEU A 506 20.88 33.11 -9.91
N LYS A 507 20.37 33.57 -8.78
CA LYS A 507 20.29 32.74 -7.58
C LYS A 507 18.83 32.57 -7.16
N PRO A 508 18.43 31.35 -6.69
CA PRO A 508 17.13 31.17 -6.07
C PRO A 508 16.93 32.13 -4.89
N GLY A 509 15.71 32.61 -4.68
CA GLY A 509 15.38 33.59 -3.64
C GLY A 509 15.52 35.06 -4.07
N MET A 510 16.03 35.36 -5.27
CA MET A 510 16.05 36.74 -5.78
C MET A 510 14.64 37.17 -6.17
N ASN A 511 14.32 38.45 -5.90
CA ASN A 511 13.10 39.09 -6.37
C ASN A 511 13.21 39.48 -7.83
N ALA A 512 12.13 39.30 -8.57
CA ALA A 512 12.04 39.65 -9.96
C ALA A 512 10.67 40.25 -10.29
N LYS A 513 10.67 41.18 -11.27
CA LYS A 513 9.46 41.69 -11.88
C LYS A 513 9.24 41.04 -13.22
N VAL A 514 8.06 40.47 -13.40
CA VAL A 514 7.68 39.80 -14.63
C VAL A 514 6.60 40.60 -15.34
N GLU A 515 6.89 40.97 -16.56
CA GLU A 515 5.94 41.60 -17.48
C GLU A 515 5.44 40.52 -18.44
N ILE A 516 4.21 40.06 -18.25
CA ILE A 516 3.56 39.09 -19.13
C ILE A 516 2.97 39.86 -20.31
N ILE A 517 3.40 39.59 -21.53
CA ILE A 517 2.89 40.21 -22.74
C ILE A 517 1.60 39.49 -23.15
N VAL A 518 0.48 40.14 -22.85
CA VAL A 518 -0.85 39.56 -23.07
C VAL A 518 -1.28 39.68 -24.52
N ASN A 519 -1.07 40.87 -25.10
CA ASN A 519 -1.43 41.18 -26.47
C ASN A 519 -0.52 42.25 -27.05
N GLU A 520 -0.22 42.13 -28.30
CA GLU A 520 0.51 43.16 -29.07
C GLU A 520 -0.41 43.62 -30.20
N LEU A 521 -0.80 44.91 -30.11
CA LEU A 521 -1.68 45.52 -31.08
C LEU A 521 -0.81 46.39 -32.01
N GLU A 522 -0.74 46.00 -33.25
CA GLU A 522 0.01 46.72 -34.25
C GLU A 522 -0.90 47.72 -34.97
N ASP A 523 -0.33 48.87 -35.38
CA ASP A 523 -0.97 49.89 -36.22
C ASP A 523 -2.26 50.51 -35.65
N ILE A 524 -2.33 50.69 -34.31
CA ILE A 524 -3.46 51.32 -33.64
C ILE A 524 -3.19 52.79 -33.27
N LEU A 525 -4.29 53.56 -33.10
CA LEU A 525 -4.24 54.89 -32.52
C LEU A 525 -4.35 54.78 -31.00
N PHE A 526 -3.46 55.44 -30.27
CA PHE A 526 -3.49 55.45 -28.82
C PHE A 526 -3.15 56.81 -28.23
N VAL A 527 -3.68 57.07 -27.06
CA VAL A 527 -3.45 58.29 -26.29
C VAL A 527 -3.16 57.92 -24.83
N PRO A 528 -2.47 58.79 -24.06
CA PRO A 528 -2.29 58.53 -22.63
C PRO A 528 -3.62 58.37 -21.89
N VAL A 529 -3.73 57.45 -20.96
CA VAL A 529 -4.96 57.20 -20.17
C VAL A 529 -5.45 58.49 -19.50
N GLN A 530 -4.52 59.37 -19.08
CA GLN A 530 -4.83 60.65 -18.41
C GLN A 530 -5.60 61.65 -19.30
N SER A 531 -5.61 61.49 -20.63
CA SER A 531 -6.32 62.33 -21.58
C SER A 531 -7.78 61.95 -21.81
N ILE A 532 -8.25 60.85 -21.16
CA ILE A 532 -9.62 60.37 -21.29
C ILE A 532 -10.41 60.67 -20.01
N GLU A 533 -11.57 61.30 -20.19
CA GLU A 533 -12.58 61.49 -19.14
C GLU A 533 -13.65 60.43 -19.29
N VAL A 534 -14.01 59.80 -18.18
CA VAL A 534 -15.09 58.79 -18.14
C VAL A 534 -16.31 59.40 -17.43
N GLU A 535 -17.41 59.51 -18.15
CA GLU A 535 -18.68 60.04 -17.61
C GLU A 535 -19.84 59.15 -18.08
N ASN A 536 -20.58 58.54 -17.14
CA ASN A 536 -21.73 57.66 -17.44
C ASN A 536 -21.47 56.55 -18.48
N ASP A 537 -20.33 55.88 -18.35
CA ASP A 537 -19.89 54.79 -19.26
C ASP A 537 -19.52 55.25 -20.69
N HIS A 538 -19.46 56.59 -20.92
CA HIS A 538 -18.96 57.20 -22.15
C HIS A 538 -17.55 57.77 -21.93
N PHE A 539 -16.71 57.65 -22.96
CA PHE A 539 -15.34 58.13 -22.93
C PHE A 539 -15.21 59.40 -23.74
N PHE A 540 -14.67 60.45 -23.14
CA PHE A 540 -14.49 61.74 -23.76
C PHE A 540 -13.02 62.17 -23.72
N THR A 541 -12.61 62.92 -24.72
CA THR A 541 -11.30 63.57 -24.73
C THR A 541 -11.44 65.00 -25.19
N TYR A 542 -10.50 65.85 -24.84
CA TYR A 542 -10.46 67.28 -25.24
C TYR A 542 -9.47 67.48 -26.37
N VAL A 543 -9.99 67.76 -27.56
CA VAL A 543 -9.21 67.95 -28.77
C VAL A 543 -9.04 69.43 -29.05
N LYS A 544 -7.85 69.89 -29.44
CA LYS A 544 -7.58 71.29 -29.82
C LYS A 544 -7.99 71.54 -31.28
N GLN A 545 -9.04 72.31 -31.50
CA GLN A 545 -9.47 72.79 -32.82
C GLN A 545 -9.43 74.33 -32.87
N GLY A 546 -8.64 74.92 -33.77
CA GLY A 546 -8.65 76.38 -33.99
C GLY A 546 -8.32 77.24 -32.76
N GLY A 547 -7.69 76.72 -31.72
CA GLY A 547 -7.33 77.43 -30.48
C GLY A 547 -8.24 77.20 -29.27
N THR A 548 -9.37 76.55 -29.45
CA THR A 548 -10.29 76.11 -28.36
C THR A 548 -10.22 74.62 -28.15
N LEU A 549 -10.53 74.18 -26.92
CA LEU A 549 -10.64 72.73 -26.57
C LEU A 549 -12.09 72.29 -26.79
N GLU A 550 -12.26 71.34 -27.69
CA GLU A 550 -13.57 70.70 -27.96
C GLU A 550 -13.63 69.35 -27.28
N ARG A 551 -14.68 69.12 -26.51
CA ARG A 551 -14.96 67.84 -25.91
C ARG A 551 -15.52 66.90 -26.97
N ARG A 552 -14.83 65.75 -27.21
CA ARG A 552 -15.23 64.79 -28.24
C ARG A 552 -15.40 63.43 -27.62
N GLU A 553 -16.49 62.78 -27.95
CA GLU A 553 -16.72 61.38 -27.57
C GLU A 553 -15.83 60.46 -28.40
N VAL A 554 -15.18 59.51 -27.75
CA VAL A 554 -14.28 58.52 -28.37
C VAL A 554 -14.69 57.13 -27.98
N LYS A 555 -14.57 56.18 -28.90
CA LYS A 555 -14.69 54.76 -28.58
C LYS A 555 -13.32 54.21 -28.30
N THR A 556 -13.13 53.77 -27.08
CA THR A 556 -11.88 53.17 -26.60
C THR A 556 -11.86 51.68 -26.82
N GLY A 557 -10.68 51.09 -26.85
CA GLY A 557 -10.45 49.67 -26.91
C GLY A 557 -9.66 49.17 -25.70
N SER A 558 -8.63 48.40 -25.96
CA SER A 558 -7.73 47.88 -24.94
C SER A 558 -6.84 48.97 -24.35
N PHE A 559 -6.44 48.83 -23.09
CA PHE A 559 -5.58 49.82 -22.42
C PHE A 559 -4.52 49.10 -21.57
N ASN A 560 -3.41 49.79 -21.38
CA ASN A 560 -2.39 49.47 -20.41
C ASN A 560 -2.27 50.57 -19.36
N ASP A 561 -1.25 50.55 -18.50
CA ASP A 561 -1.07 51.51 -17.41
C ASP A 561 -0.77 52.93 -17.93
N GLU A 562 -0.30 53.13 -19.16
CA GLU A 562 0.12 54.39 -19.72
C GLU A 562 -0.78 54.90 -20.85
N PHE A 563 -1.26 54.00 -21.73
CA PHE A 563 -1.98 54.33 -22.95
C PHE A 563 -3.28 53.56 -23.11
N ILE A 564 -4.21 54.16 -23.86
CA ILE A 564 -5.50 53.53 -24.21
C ILE A 564 -5.70 53.60 -25.74
N GLU A 565 -6.14 52.46 -26.31
CA GLU A 565 -6.48 52.33 -27.73
C GLU A 565 -7.70 53.18 -28.06
N ILE A 566 -7.65 53.91 -29.17
CA ILE A 566 -8.80 54.63 -29.72
C ILE A 566 -9.24 53.97 -31.01
N ARG A 567 -10.44 53.39 -30.99
CA ARG A 567 -11.04 52.72 -32.16
C ARG A 567 -11.71 53.69 -33.13
N SER A 568 -12.30 54.75 -32.58
CA SER A 568 -12.93 55.78 -33.40
C SER A 568 -13.07 57.12 -32.64
N GLY A 569 -13.14 58.20 -33.33
CA GLY A 569 -13.33 59.55 -32.78
C GLY A 569 -12.11 60.46 -32.87
N LEU A 570 -10.90 59.92 -33.12
CA LEU A 570 -9.66 60.72 -33.28
C LEU A 570 -8.93 60.32 -34.54
N THR A 571 -8.12 61.25 -35.04
CA THR A 571 -7.19 61.08 -36.19
C THR A 571 -5.76 61.30 -35.73
N THR A 572 -4.79 60.88 -36.54
CA THR A 572 -3.34 61.14 -36.28
C THR A 572 -2.94 62.58 -36.23
N ALA A 573 -3.75 63.46 -36.81
CA ALA A 573 -3.50 64.91 -36.83
C ALA A 573 -4.02 65.62 -35.56
N ASP A 574 -4.85 64.99 -34.78
CA ASP A 574 -5.46 65.59 -33.60
C ASP A 574 -4.46 65.70 -32.45
N LYS A 575 -4.58 66.79 -31.67
CA LYS A 575 -3.85 66.94 -30.38
C LYS A 575 -4.83 66.91 -29.23
N VAL A 576 -4.58 66.05 -28.27
CA VAL A 576 -5.44 65.86 -27.09
C VAL A 576 -4.80 66.50 -25.87
N ALA A 577 -5.61 67.01 -24.98
CA ALA A 577 -5.18 67.52 -23.68
C ALA A 577 -4.77 66.42 -22.74
N LEU A 578 -3.59 66.55 -22.13
CA LEU A 578 -3.09 65.52 -21.16
C LEU A 578 -3.81 65.58 -19.83
N ALA A 579 -4.44 66.69 -19.50
CA ALA A 579 -5.20 66.85 -18.28
C ALA A 579 -6.61 67.36 -18.57
N ILE A 580 -7.60 66.85 -17.90
CA ILE A 580 -8.99 67.26 -17.98
C ILE A 580 -9.06 68.70 -17.46
N PRO A 581 -9.47 69.72 -18.30
CA PRO A 581 -9.59 71.08 -17.82
C PRO A 581 -10.66 71.10 -16.71
N LYS A 582 -10.30 71.70 -15.56
CA LYS A 582 -11.26 71.91 -14.47
C LYS A 582 -12.45 72.69 -14.99
N ARG A 583 -13.65 72.08 -14.99
CA ARG A 583 -14.89 72.81 -15.23
C ARG A 583 -15.00 73.95 -14.20
N GLN A 584 -14.62 75.18 -14.57
CA GLN A 584 -15.06 76.36 -13.86
C GLN A 584 -16.52 76.58 -14.21
N ASN A 585 -17.34 76.53 -13.14
CA ASN A 585 -18.76 76.78 -13.11
C ASN A 585 -19.32 77.60 -14.24
N LEU A 586 -19.97 77.02 -15.21
CA LEU A 586 -20.81 77.68 -16.22
C LEU A 586 -22.27 77.73 -15.76
N ASP A 587 -22.54 77.54 -14.46
CA ASP A 587 -23.90 77.57 -13.87
C ASP A 587 -24.28 78.84 -13.13
N ASN A 588 -23.74 79.99 -13.58
CA ASN A 588 -24.19 81.31 -13.04
C ASN A 588 -24.75 82.22 -14.15
N ALA A 589 -25.66 81.76 -14.97
CA ALA A 589 -26.45 82.64 -15.83
C ALA A 589 -27.79 82.01 -16.22
N VAL A 590 -28.65 81.75 -15.30
CA VAL A 590 -30.12 81.92 -15.43
C VAL A 590 -30.69 82.00 -14.01
N SER A 591 -30.98 83.27 -13.64
CA SER A 591 -31.64 83.63 -12.40
C SER A 591 -33.12 83.41 -12.49
N THR A 592 -33.69 83.36 -11.32
CA THR A 592 -35.08 83.68 -10.86
C THR A 592 -36.06 82.52 -10.89
N GLY A 593 -36.42 82.17 -9.67
CA GLY A 593 -37.61 81.36 -9.34
C GLY A 593 -37.48 80.66 -8.05
N SER A 594 -37.54 81.33 -6.93
CA SER A 594 -37.85 80.71 -5.64
C SER A 594 -39.21 80.03 -5.71
N PRO A 595 -39.42 78.93 -5.04
CA PRO A 595 -40.05 78.98 -3.70
C PRO A 595 -39.48 78.03 -2.67
N THR A 596 -39.54 78.56 -1.48
CA THR A 596 -39.57 78.12 -0.08
C THR A 596 -39.57 76.62 0.28
N PRO A 597 -39.06 76.34 1.46
CA PRO A 597 -38.64 74.98 1.87
C PRO A 597 -39.76 74.21 2.54
N SER A 598 -39.80 72.91 2.25
CA SER A 598 -40.62 71.98 3.00
C SER A 598 -39.74 71.03 3.80
N THR A 599 -40.01 71.10 5.05
CA THR A 599 -39.64 70.34 6.24
C THR A 599 -39.22 68.89 6.04
N ALA A 600 -38.12 68.57 6.65
CA ALA A 600 -37.63 67.21 6.91
C ALA A 600 -38.51 66.45 7.93
N PRO A 601 -38.47 65.16 7.94
CA PRO A 601 -38.58 64.44 9.20
C PRO A 601 -37.28 63.75 9.57
N LYS A 602 -36.89 64.07 10.77
CA LYS A 602 -35.88 63.49 11.65
C LYS A 602 -36.09 61.99 11.78
N LYS A 603 -35.12 61.13 11.51
CA LYS A 603 -35.11 59.74 11.97
C LYS A 603 -34.25 59.60 13.20
N GLU A 604 -34.93 59.14 14.23
CA GLU A 604 -34.46 58.80 15.57
C GLU A 604 -33.37 57.72 15.54
N LYS A 605 -32.39 57.97 16.36
CA LYS A 605 -31.35 57.05 16.80
C LYS A 605 -31.94 56.09 17.82
N LYS A 606 -31.98 54.79 17.52
CA LYS A 606 -32.36 53.78 18.50
C LYS A 606 -31.11 53.06 18.96
N GLU A 607 -30.77 53.25 20.21
CA GLU A 607 -29.79 52.52 21.00
C GLU A 607 -30.31 51.07 21.23
N PRO A 608 -29.46 50.02 21.23
CA PRO A 608 -29.87 48.72 21.68
C PRO A 608 -29.57 48.56 23.17
N ALA A 609 -30.63 48.15 23.89
CA ALA A 609 -30.64 47.78 25.29
C ALA A 609 -29.83 46.52 25.59
N ALA A 610 -29.22 46.55 26.75
CA ALA A 610 -28.58 45.45 27.44
C ALA A 610 -29.57 44.38 27.90
N GLY A 611 -29.15 43.13 27.96
CA GLY A 611 -29.82 42.10 28.76
C GLY A 611 -29.70 40.70 28.15
N GLU A 612 -28.83 39.87 28.57
CA GLU A 612 -29.12 38.79 29.51
C GLU A 612 -27.94 37.78 29.53
N ALA A 613 -27.40 37.66 30.71
CA ALA A 613 -26.38 36.67 31.07
C ALA A 613 -27.03 35.29 31.22
N VAL A 614 -26.40 34.26 30.66
CA VAL A 614 -26.65 32.84 30.95
C VAL A 614 -25.38 32.20 31.52
N PRO A 615 -25.50 31.41 32.61
CA PRO A 615 -24.37 31.11 33.50
C PRO A 615 -23.46 29.96 33.01
N ALA A 616 -22.21 30.10 33.34
CA ALA A 616 -21.15 29.11 33.21
C ALA A 616 -21.46 27.83 34.02
N LYS A 617 -21.42 26.68 33.38
CA LYS A 617 -21.41 25.37 34.02
C LYS A 617 -19.96 24.90 34.19
N LYS A 618 -19.50 24.94 35.44
CA LYS A 618 -18.30 24.29 35.94
C LYS A 618 -18.39 22.78 35.64
N ILE A 619 -17.39 22.21 35.02
CA ILE A 619 -17.11 20.78 35.13
C ILE A 619 -15.75 20.65 35.81
N ALA A 620 -15.81 19.97 36.95
CA ALA A 620 -14.71 19.68 37.83
C ALA A 620 -13.73 18.66 37.22
N ALA A 621 -12.47 18.86 37.56
CA ALA A 621 -11.45 17.87 37.46
C ALA A 621 -11.66 16.75 38.48
N ALA A 622 -11.48 15.51 38.08
CA ALA A 622 -11.14 14.42 38.97
C ALA A 622 -10.26 13.41 38.25
N SER A 623 -9.08 13.27 38.80
CA SER A 623 -8.14 12.15 38.87
C SER A 623 -7.73 11.46 37.58
#